data_db61fdca151d4fb990a0b78b3c1ffbcd
#
_entry.id   db61fdca151d4fb990a0b78b3c1ffbcd
#
_cell.length_a   1.000
_cell.length_b   1.000
_cell.length_c   1.000
_cell.angle_alpha   90.00
_cell.angle_beta   90.00
_cell.angle_gamma   90.00
#
_symmetry.space_group_name_H-M   'P 1'
#
loop_
_entity.id
_entity.type
_entity.pdbx_description
1 polymer ?
#
loop_
_entity_poly.entity_id
_entity_poly.type
_entity_poly.pdbx_seq_one_letter_code
_entity_poly.pdbx_strand_id
1 'polypeptide(L)'
;IISCMHRFNASLKLLGRIIHAFTLWERVTVLLLTGVVLASTAQLTAGIIAPLTGSSGKTLYTEGLVGQPKLLNPLFADFNDVDRDIGSLIFSGLVLYDPDVSNFVPNLAENVERSKDNKTYTVTIRQNALWHDGQPVTSDDVIFTFSEVIQDPGFKNAPLRTAFKGISISKIDERTISFTLPQVNSFFISY
;
A
#
# COMPACT_ATOMS: atom_id res chain seq x y z
N ILE A 1 13.38 3.91 47.88
CA ILE A 1 12.21 4.80 47.70
C ILE A 1 12.21 5.83 48.86
N ILE A 2 12.40 5.48 50.11
CA ILE A 2 12.36 6.35 51.30
C ILE A 2 13.49 7.43 51.29
N SER A 3 14.70 7.07 50.85
CA SER A 3 15.82 7.98 50.73
C SER A 3 15.62 9.08 49.65
N CYS A 4 14.90 8.79 48.58
CA CYS A 4 14.58 9.74 47.51
C CYS A 4 13.52 10.76 47.95
N MET A 5 12.52 10.36 48.71
CA MET A 5 11.50 11.23 49.29
C MET A 5 12.07 12.21 50.33
N HIS A 6 13.09 11.80 51.15
CA HIS A 6 13.72 12.67 52.13
C HIS A 6 14.55 13.79 51.47
N ARG A 7 15.24 13.48 50.36
CA ARG A 7 15.99 14.48 49.56
C ARG A 7 15.05 15.47 48.87
N PHE A 8 13.92 15.03 48.36
CA PHE A 8 12.92 15.86 47.71
C PHE A 8 12.31 16.86 48.68
N ASN A 9 11.96 16.45 49.92
CA ASN A 9 11.41 17.32 50.94
C ASN A 9 12.44 18.38 51.47
N ALA A 10 13.73 18.02 51.52
CA ALA A 10 14.79 18.95 51.87
C ALA A 10 14.96 20.06 50.80
N SER A 11 14.91 19.68 49.53
CA SER A 11 15.00 20.62 48.39
C SER A 11 13.82 21.60 48.37
N LEU A 12 12.60 21.13 48.63
CA LEU A 12 11.40 21.99 48.69
C LEU A 12 11.49 23.03 49.83
N LYS A 13 12.01 22.66 51.02
CA LYS A 13 12.21 23.58 52.15
C LYS A 13 13.28 24.62 51.82
N LEU A 14 14.33 24.27 51.11
CA LEU A 14 15.38 25.19 50.69
C LEU A 14 14.83 26.20 49.66
N LEU A 15 14.04 25.75 48.70
CA LEU A 15 13.36 26.59 47.70
C LEU A 15 12.45 27.63 48.40
N GLY A 16 11.67 27.22 49.40
CA GLY A 16 10.79 28.08 50.16
C GLY A 16 11.56 29.21 50.87
N ARG A 17 12.74 28.90 51.46
CA ARG A 17 13.59 29.90 52.13
C ARG A 17 14.20 30.89 51.13
N ILE A 18 14.60 30.44 49.95
CA ILE A 18 15.15 31.32 48.91
C ILE A 18 14.08 32.27 48.41
N ILE A 19 12.87 31.79 48.15
CA ILE A 19 11.75 32.61 47.67
C ILE A 19 11.36 33.69 48.69
N HIS A 20 11.45 33.43 50.00
CA HIS A 20 11.17 34.40 51.05
C HIS A 20 12.24 35.50 51.18
N ALA A 21 13.45 35.27 50.70
CA ALA A 21 14.54 36.26 50.71
C ALA A 21 14.39 37.34 49.62
N PHE A 22 13.57 37.12 48.61
CA PHE A 22 13.36 38.06 47.51
C PHE A 22 12.29 39.11 47.85
N THR A 23 12.50 40.32 47.35
CA THR A 23 11.49 41.38 47.36
C THR A 23 10.27 41.00 46.51
N LEU A 24 9.15 41.67 46.77
CA LEU A 24 7.89 41.35 46.06
C LEU A 24 8.02 41.47 44.53
N TRP A 25 8.79 42.46 44.07
CA TRP A 25 9.07 42.65 42.63
C TRP A 25 9.93 41.53 42.03
N GLU A 26 10.95 41.09 42.75
CA GLU A 26 11.81 39.97 42.30
C GLU A 26 11.04 38.64 42.22
N ARG A 27 10.09 38.40 43.12
CA ARG A 27 9.21 37.20 43.04
C ARG A 27 8.33 37.24 41.81
N VAL A 28 7.77 38.42 41.50
CA VAL A 28 6.93 38.58 40.29
C VAL A 28 7.75 38.37 39.03
N THR A 29 8.96 38.89 38.95
CA THR A 29 9.83 38.71 37.77
C THR A 29 10.26 37.24 37.59
N VAL A 30 10.60 36.54 38.67
CA VAL A 30 10.93 35.09 38.60
C VAL A 30 9.73 34.27 38.15
N LEU A 31 8.52 34.56 38.65
CA LEU A 31 7.32 33.88 38.25
C LEU A 31 6.97 34.11 36.76
N LEU A 32 7.15 35.33 36.26
CA LEU A 32 6.96 35.66 34.85
C LEU A 32 7.96 34.94 33.97
N LEU A 33 9.25 34.95 34.35
CA LEU A 33 10.29 34.24 33.58
C LEU A 33 10.07 32.72 33.56
N THR A 34 9.71 32.12 34.70
CA THR A 34 9.38 30.67 34.73
C THR A 34 8.16 30.36 33.92
N GLY A 35 7.13 31.22 33.91
CA GLY A 35 5.96 31.08 33.06
C GLY A 35 6.30 31.11 31.56
N VAL A 36 7.17 32.06 31.15
CA VAL A 36 7.65 32.16 29.76
C VAL A 36 8.45 30.89 29.35
N VAL A 37 9.35 30.43 30.23
CA VAL A 37 10.13 29.21 29.96
C VAL A 37 9.22 27.99 29.85
N LEU A 38 8.24 27.82 30.72
CA LEU A 38 7.28 26.73 30.66
C LEU A 38 6.40 26.79 29.40
N ALA A 39 5.95 27.99 29.03
CA ALA A 39 5.17 28.18 27.81
C ALA A 39 5.99 27.85 26.54
N SER A 40 7.25 28.31 26.49
CA SER A 40 8.12 28.04 25.35
C SER A 40 8.50 26.54 25.22
N THR A 41 8.75 25.87 26.37
CA THR A 41 9.00 24.40 26.35
C THR A 41 7.77 23.62 25.97
N ALA A 42 6.56 24.03 26.40
CA ALA A 42 5.32 23.41 25.99
C ALA A 42 5.06 23.57 24.49
N GLN A 43 5.35 24.72 23.89
CA GLN A 43 5.26 24.93 22.45
C GLN A 43 6.29 24.10 21.68
N LEU A 44 7.52 24.00 22.18
CA LEU A 44 8.56 23.18 21.54
C LEU A 44 8.22 21.69 21.57
N THR A 45 7.73 21.20 22.71
CA THR A 45 7.31 19.81 22.85
C THR A 45 6.06 19.49 22.03
N ALA A 46 5.09 20.39 21.96
CA ALA A 46 3.91 20.24 21.11
C ALA A 46 4.29 20.15 19.61
N GLY A 47 5.26 20.95 19.16
CA GLY A 47 5.77 20.91 17.79
C GLY A 47 6.53 19.62 17.44
N ILE A 48 7.16 18.97 18.44
CA ILE A 48 7.88 17.70 18.25
C ILE A 48 6.94 16.48 18.37
N ILE A 49 5.96 16.55 19.27
CA ILE A 49 5.06 15.42 19.56
C ILE A 49 3.87 15.37 18.58
N ALA A 50 3.41 16.52 18.08
CA ALA A 50 2.29 16.57 17.13
C ALA A 50 2.47 15.69 15.88
N PRO A 51 3.66 15.59 15.25
CA PRO A 51 3.88 14.64 14.15
C PRO A 51 3.98 13.17 14.61
N LEU A 52 4.23 12.92 15.91
CA LEU A 52 4.33 11.54 16.46
C LEU A 52 2.97 11.01 16.97
N THR A 53 2.07 11.87 17.36
CA THR A 53 0.68 11.52 17.62
C THR A 53 -0.08 11.61 16.31
N GLY A 54 0.00 10.53 15.52
CA GLY A 54 -0.60 10.47 14.21
C GLY A 54 -2.01 11.04 14.21
N SER A 55 -2.15 12.22 13.63
CA SER A 55 -3.42 12.70 13.13
C SER A 55 -3.98 11.59 12.26
N SER A 56 -5.17 11.11 12.55
CA SER A 56 -5.98 10.25 11.67
C SER A 56 -6.39 11.00 10.39
N GLY A 57 -5.52 11.88 9.90
CA GLY A 57 -5.61 12.52 8.61
C GLY A 57 -5.12 11.55 7.55
N LYS A 58 -5.87 11.41 6.49
CA LYS A 58 -5.43 10.69 5.28
C LYS A 58 -4.05 11.19 4.91
N THR A 59 -3.05 10.31 4.94
CA THR A 59 -1.70 10.63 4.48
C THR A 59 -1.81 10.89 2.98
N LEU A 60 -1.61 12.13 2.56
CA LEU A 60 -1.58 12.49 1.15
C LEU A 60 -0.16 12.30 0.63
N TYR A 61 0.01 11.39 -0.30
CA TYR A 61 1.23 11.24 -1.09
C TYR A 61 1.00 11.92 -2.44
N THR A 62 1.93 12.78 -2.86
CA THR A 62 1.86 13.48 -4.14
C THR A 62 3.12 13.17 -4.93
N GLU A 63 2.95 12.62 -6.11
CA GLU A 63 4.02 12.30 -7.05
C GLU A 63 3.77 13.01 -8.37
N GLY A 64 4.84 13.50 -9.00
CA GLY A 64 4.79 14.13 -10.31
C GLY A 64 5.25 13.14 -11.38
N LEU A 65 4.36 12.78 -12.31
CA LEU A 65 4.69 11.98 -13.48
C LEU A 65 4.99 12.88 -14.68
N VAL A 66 6.04 12.53 -15.44
CA VAL A 66 6.39 13.23 -16.67
C VAL A 66 5.64 12.62 -17.85
N GLY A 67 4.74 13.37 -18.44
CA GLY A 67 3.93 12.92 -19.58
C GLY A 67 2.43 13.15 -19.37
N GLN A 68 1.63 12.46 -20.15
CA GLN A 68 0.17 12.53 -20.07
C GLN A 68 -0.42 11.12 -20.22
N PRO A 69 -1.49 10.77 -19.48
CA PRO A 69 -2.23 9.54 -19.71
C PRO A 69 -2.90 9.59 -21.09
N LYS A 70 -2.86 8.48 -21.81
CA LYS A 70 -3.48 8.32 -23.12
C LYS A 70 -4.64 7.38 -23.11
N LEU A 71 -4.47 6.22 -22.47
CA LEU A 71 -5.47 5.16 -22.40
C LEU A 71 -5.31 4.39 -21.09
N LEU A 72 -6.14 4.71 -20.10
CA LEU A 72 -6.14 4.03 -18.80
C LEU A 72 -6.80 2.65 -18.91
N ASN A 73 -6.16 1.76 -19.69
CA ASN A 73 -6.58 0.39 -19.86
C ASN A 73 -5.36 -0.52 -19.62
N PRO A 74 -5.40 -1.43 -18.64
CA PRO A 74 -4.26 -2.27 -18.25
C PRO A 74 -3.75 -3.14 -19.40
N LEU A 75 -4.60 -3.52 -20.35
CA LEU A 75 -4.21 -4.33 -21.51
C LEU A 75 -3.36 -3.55 -22.54
N PHE A 76 -3.21 -2.24 -22.36
CA PHE A 76 -2.41 -1.36 -23.23
C PHE A 76 -1.39 -0.53 -22.43
N ALA A 77 -1.25 -0.77 -21.14
CA ALA A 77 -0.41 0.03 -20.24
C ALA A 77 1.08 0.01 -20.63
N ASP A 78 1.57 -1.05 -21.26
CA ASP A 78 2.97 -1.17 -21.69
C ASP A 78 3.40 -0.15 -22.76
N PHE A 79 2.46 0.50 -23.42
CA PHE A 79 2.73 1.49 -24.48
C PHE A 79 2.93 2.92 -23.97
N ASN A 80 2.68 3.17 -22.68
CA ASN A 80 2.81 4.50 -22.07
C ASN A 80 3.14 4.36 -20.58
N ASP A 81 4.26 4.94 -20.16
CA ASP A 81 4.72 4.84 -18.76
C ASP A 81 3.71 5.43 -17.77
N VAL A 82 3.08 6.57 -18.10
CA VAL A 82 2.07 7.21 -17.26
C VAL A 82 0.82 6.32 -17.10
N ASP A 83 0.37 5.70 -18.19
CA ASP A 83 -0.77 4.77 -18.16
C ASP A 83 -0.45 3.53 -17.35
N ARG A 84 0.79 3.01 -17.44
CA ARG A 84 1.27 1.86 -16.64
C ARG A 84 1.31 2.19 -15.16
N ASP A 85 1.88 3.34 -14.78
CA ASP A 85 2.02 3.74 -13.38
C ASP A 85 0.65 3.98 -12.74
N ILE A 86 -0.24 4.70 -13.42
CA ILE A 86 -1.62 4.90 -12.96
C ILE A 86 -2.38 3.56 -12.95
N GLY A 87 -2.21 2.75 -14.00
CA GLY A 87 -2.85 1.44 -14.11
C GLY A 87 -2.49 0.51 -12.96
N SER A 88 -1.22 0.50 -12.54
CA SER A 88 -0.75 -0.31 -11.41
C SER A 88 -1.41 0.04 -10.06
N LEU A 89 -1.90 1.27 -9.91
CA LEU A 89 -2.61 1.73 -8.71
C LEU A 89 -4.11 1.40 -8.75
N ILE A 90 -4.67 1.17 -9.92
CA ILE A 90 -6.12 0.99 -10.11
C ILE A 90 -6.48 -0.48 -10.35
N PHE A 91 -5.65 -1.19 -11.12
CA PHE A 91 -5.94 -2.55 -11.56
C PHE A 91 -5.02 -3.55 -10.86
N SER A 92 -5.56 -4.73 -10.59
CA SER A 92 -4.81 -5.85 -10.02
C SER A 92 -4.74 -7.00 -11.03
N GLY A 93 -3.52 -7.53 -11.28
CA GLY A 93 -3.35 -8.77 -12.02
C GLY A 93 -3.65 -10.00 -11.16
N LEU A 94 -3.79 -11.15 -11.77
CA LEU A 94 -3.92 -12.43 -11.06
C LEU A 94 -2.69 -12.72 -10.21
N VAL A 95 -1.51 -12.38 -10.73
CA VAL A 95 -0.21 -12.47 -10.06
C VAL A 95 0.50 -11.13 -10.14
N LEU A 96 1.47 -10.92 -9.27
CA LEU A 96 2.32 -9.74 -9.22
C LEU A 96 3.79 -10.18 -9.13
N TYR A 97 4.68 -9.49 -9.86
CA TYR A 97 6.11 -9.70 -9.68
C TYR A 97 6.57 -9.04 -8.38
N ASP A 98 7.17 -9.86 -7.50
CA ASP A 98 7.75 -9.40 -6.25
C ASP A 98 9.28 -9.37 -6.38
N PRO A 99 9.90 -8.18 -6.35
CA PRO A 99 11.35 -8.03 -6.50
C PRO A 99 12.14 -8.60 -5.32
N ASP A 100 11.55 -8.67 -4.12
CA ASP A 100 12.25 -9.16 -2.92
C ASP A 100 12.49 -10.67 -3.00
N VAL A 101 11.54 -11.41 -3.57
CA VAL A 101 11.68 -12.86 -3.81
C VAL A 101 12.07 -13.18 -5.25
N SER A 102 12.20 -12.17 -6.12
CA SER A 102 12.53 -12.30 -7.56
C SER A 102 11.61 -13.31 -8.27
N ASN A 103 10.33 -13.30 -7.95
CA ASN A 103 9.36 -14.25 -8.48
C ASN A 103 7.96 -13.64 -8.57
N PHE A 104 7.07 -14.32 -9.33
CA PHE A 104 5.65 -13.98 -9.35
C PHE A 104 4.96 -14.58 -8.13
N VAL A 105 4.20 -13.75 -7.44
CA VAL A 105 3.41 -14.12 -6.26
C VAL A 105 1.91 -13.93 -6.55
N PRO A 106 1.02 -14.70 -5.92
CA PRO A 106 -0.42 -14.49 -6.03
C PRO A 106 -0.82 -13.07 -5.60
N ASN A 107 -1.71 -12.41 -6.38
CA ASN A 107 -2.25 -11.08 -6.09
C ASN A 107 -3.78 -11.13 -6.04
N LEU A 108 -4.50 -11.00 -7.16
CA LEU A 108 -5.94 -11.26 -7.21
C LEU A 108 -6.23 -12.76 -7.05
N ALA A 109 -5.32 -13.62 -7.50
CA ALA A 109 -5.33 -15.02 -7.16
C ALA A 109 -5.02 -15.26 -5.68
N GLU A 110 -5.67 -16.23 -5.08
CA GLU A 110 -5.32 -16.83 -3.79
C GLU A 110 -4.25 -17.90 -3.97
N ASN A 111 -4.37 -18.68 -5.05
CA ASN A 111 -3.47 -19.77 -5.39
C ASN A 111 -3.31 -19.91 -6.90
N VAL A 112 -2.11 -20.33 -7.30
CA VAL A 112 -1.78 -20.70 -8.68
C VAL A 112 -1.07 -22.05 -8.65
N GLU A 113 -1.72 -23.08 -9.17
CA GLU A 113 -1.19 -24.43 -9.28
C GLU A 113 -0.76 -24.73 -10.70
N ARG A 114 0.37 -25.39 -10.84
CA ARG A 114 0.87 -25.85 -12.14
C ARG A 114 0.88 -27.37 -12.19
N SER A 115 0.34 -27.91 -13.27
CA SER A 115 0.32 -29.36 -13.53
C SER A 115 1.76 -29.94 -13.69
N LYS A 116 1.90 -31.23 -13.48
CA LYS A 116 3.19 -31.94 -13.59
C LYS A 116 3.84 -31.84 -14.98
N ASP A 117 3.04 -31.75 -16.02
CA ASP A 117 3.48 -31.60 -17.42
C ASP A 117 3.77 -30.11 -17.79
N ASN A 118 3.59 -29.18 -16.84
CA ASN A 118 3.80 -27.74 -17.00
C ASN A 118 2.95 -27.10 -18.11
N LYS A 119 1.83 -27.70 -18.48
CA LYS A 119 0.95 -27.17 -19.51
C LYS A 119 -0.34 -26.55 -18.95
N THR A 120 -0.78 -26.97 -17.78
CA THR A 120 -2.02 -26.48 -17.20
C THR A 120 -1.72 -25.66 -15.94
N TYR A 121 -2.30 -24.47 -15.89
CA TYR A 121 -2.27 -23.60 -14.73
C TYR A 121 -3.68 -23.45 -14.19
N THR A 122 -3.89 -23.85 -12.94
CA THR A 122 -5.16 -23.66 -12.23
C THR A 122 -5.03 -22.48 -11.30
N VAL A 123 -5.88 -21.48 -11.49
CA VAL A 123 -5.86 -20.23 -10.74
C VAL A 123 -7.14 -20.12 -9.92
N THR A 124 -7.01 -19.94 -8.62
CA THR A 124 -8.14 -19.70 -7.71
C THR A 124 -8.15 -18.24 -7.29
N ILE A 125 -9.24 -17.52 -7.56
CA ILE A 125 -9.45 -16.12 -7.15
C ILE A 125 -9.73 -16.09 -5.64
N ARG A 126 -9.17 -15.11 -4.93
CA ARG A 126 -9.40 -14.93 -3.48
C ARG A 126 -10.86 -14.62 -3.18
N GLN A 127 -11.35 -15.07 -2.02
CA GLN A 127 -12.76 -14.93 -1.63
C GLN A 127 -13.22 -13.48 -1.49
N ASN A 128 -12.34 -12.59 -1.09
CA ASN A 128 -12.62 -11.18 -0.85
C ASN A 128 -12.24 -10.27 -2.02
N ALA A 129 -12.04 -10.84 -3.21
CA ALA A 129 -11.79 -10.05 -4.41
C ALA A 129 -13.08 -9.34 -4.84
N LEU A 130 -13.05 -8.02 -4.84
CA LEU A 130 -14.17 -7.16 -5.21
C LEU A 130 -13.76 -6.16 -6.28
N TRP A 131 -14.68 -5.87 -7.18
CA TRP A 131 -14.62 -4.72 -8.07
C TRP A 131 -14.79 -3.42 -7.28
N HIS A 132 -14.50 -2.28 -7.90
CA HIS A 132 -14.62 -0.95 -7.26
C HIS A 132 -16.05 -0.59 -6.87
N ASP A 133 -17.05 -1.21 -7.50
CA ASP A 133 -18.48 -1.07 -7.17
C ASP A 133 -18.95 -2.03 -6.06
N GLY A 134 -18.04 -2.85 -5.54
CA GLY A 134 -18.31 -3.82 -4.48
C GLY A 134 -18.85 -5.17 -4.95
N GLN A 135 -18.99 -5.40 -6.26
CA GLN A 135 -19.35 -6.71 -6.79
C GLN A 135 -18.18 -7.69 -6.67
N PRO A 136 -18.43 -8.99 -6.46
CA PRO A 136 -17.36 -9.99 -6.40
C PRO A 136 -16.72 -10.17 -7.78
N VAL A 137 -15.40 -10.34 -7.80
CA VAL A 137 -14.66 -10.76 -8.99
C VAL A 137 -14.81 -12.27 -9.13
N THR A 138 -15.21 -12.73 -10.31
CA THR A 138 -15.52 -14.12 -10.62
C THR A 138 -14.64 -14.69 -11.71
N SER A 139 -14.70 -16.01 -11.88
CA SER A 139 -14.06 -16.71 -13.01
C SER A 139 -14.56 -16.24 -14.37
N ASP A 140 -15.83 -15.81 -14.46
CA ASP A 140 -16.42 -15.33 -15.72
C ASP A 140 -15.77 -13.99 -16.14
N ASP A 141 -15.41 -13.11 -15.23
CA ASP A 141 -14.68 -11.86 -15.51
C ASP A 141 -13.29 -12.14 -16.11
N VAL A 142 -12.60 -13.14 -15.56
CA VAL A 142 -11.30 -13.56 -16.06
C VAL A 142 -11.43 -14.18 -17.45
N ILE A 143 -12.39 -15.07 -17.64
CA ILE A 143 -12.66 -15.71 -18.95
C ILE A 143 -12.99 -14.65 -19.99
N PHE A 144 -13.86 -13.68 -19.66
CA PHE A 144 -14.19 -12.58 -20.55
C PHE A 144 -12.92 -11.84 -20.99
N THR A 145 -12.06 -11.47 -20.05
CA THR A 145 -10.83 -10.73 -20.34
C THR A 145 -9.90 -11.48 -21.28
N PHE A 146 -9.66 -12.76 -21.02
CA PHE A 146 -8.67 -13.53 -21.78
C PHE A 146 -9.24 -14.15 -23.05
N SER A 147 -10.46 -14.66 -23.01
CA SER A 147 -11.06 -15.36 -24.18
C SER A 147 -11.78 -14.39 -25.13
N GLU A 148 -12.60 -13.47 -24.59
CA GLU A 148 -13.44 -12.62 -25.42
C GLU A 148 -12.69 -11.34 -25.85
N VAL A 149 -11.75 -10.83 -25.03
CA VAL A 149 -11.02 -9.59 -25.33
C VAL A 149 -9.65 -9.90 -25.94
N ILE A 150 -8.77 -10.57 -25.20
CA ILE A 150 -7.36 -10.73 -25.61
C ILE A 150 -7.23 -11.64 -26.83
N GLN A 151 -8.00 -12.74 -26.89
CA GLN A 151 -7.95 -13.69 -28.01
C GLN A 151 -8.75 -13.23 -29.24
N ASP A 152 -9.53 -12.15 -29.14
CA ASP A 152 -10.26 -11.59 -30.27
C ASP A 152 -9.30 -11.18 -31.40
N PRO A 153 -9.55 -11.58 -32.66
CA PRO A 153 -8.70 -11.20 -33.80
C PRO A 153 -8.56 -9.69 -34.02
N GLY A 154 -9.55 -8.90 -33.58
CA GLY A 154 -9.56 -7.46 -33.65
C GLY A 154 -8.81 -6.75 -32.53
N PHE A 155 -8.36 -7.47 -31.49
CA PHE A 155 -7.66 -6.89 -30.36
C PHE A 155 -6.33 -6.26 -30.80
N LYS A 156 -6.13 -4.99 -30.44
CA LYS A 156 -5.06 -4.16 -31.01
C LYS A 156 -3.68 -4.39 -30.38
N ASN A 157 -3.59 -4.98 -29.16
CA ASN A 157 -2.31 -5.37 -28.55
C ASN A 157 -1.85 -6.72 -29.14
N ALA A 158 -1.17 -6.68 -30.29
CA ALA A 158 -0.72 -7.86 -31.00
C ALA A 158 0.26 -8.74 -30.19
N PRO A 159 1.23 -8.20 -29.45
CA PRO A 159 2.07 -8.98 -28.54
C PRO A 159 1.26 -9.82 -27.57
N LEU A 160 0.34 -9.18 -26.83
CA LEU A 160 -0.49 -9.87 -25.82
C LEU A 160 -1.40 -10.92 -26.48
N ARG A 161 -2.07 -10.57 -27.58
CA ARG A 161 -2.87 -11.51 -28.35
C ARG A 161 -2.06 -12.73 -28.82
N THR A 162 -0.82 -12.52 -29.22
CA THR A 162 0.06 -13.61 -29.68
C THR A 162 0.48 -14.51 -28.52
N ALA A 163 0.76 -13.93 -27.34
CA ALA A 163 1.11 -14.67 -26.14
C ALA A 163 0.00 -15.65 -25.70
N PHE A 164 -1.27 -15.24 -25.86
CA PHE A 164 -2.43 -16.06 -25.50
C PHE A 164 -3.01 -16.89 -26.64
N LYS A 165 -2.39 -16.86 -27.83
CA LYS A 165 -2.87 -17.61 -28.97
C LYS A 165 -2.84 -19.14 -28.74
N GLY A 166 -4.00 -19.78 -28.89
CA GLY A 166 -4.13 -21.23 -28.74
C GLY A 166 -4.16 -21.74 -27.32
N ILE A 167 -4.16 -20.85 -26.31
CA ILE A 167 -4.37 -21.21 -24.91
C ILE A 167 -5.87 -21.45 -24.71
N SER A 168 -6.24 -22.62 -24.19
CA SER A 168 -7.62 -22.91 -23.81
C SER A 168 -7.86 -22.43 -22.37
N ILE A 169 -8.95 -21.69 -22.19
CA ILE A 169 -9.33 -21.14 -20.89
C ILE A 169 -10.69 -21.70 -20.53
N SER A 170 -10.82 -22.28 -19.36
CA SER A 170 -12.06 -22.94 -18.94
C SER A 170 -12.38 -22.64 -17.48
N LYS A 171 -13.67 -22.47 -17.21
CA LYS A 171 -14.22 -22.35 -15.86
C LYS A 171 -14.23 -23.72 -15.19
N ILE A 172 -13.72 -23.78 -13.95
CA ILE A 172 -13.88 -24.95 -13.09
C ILE A 172 -15.04 -24.70 -12.12
N ASP A 173 -15.03 -23.54 -11.46
CA ASP A 173 -16.10 -23.07 -10.59
C ASP A 173 -16.15 -21.53 -10.59
N GLU A 174 -16.95 -20.91 -9.70
CA GLU A 174 -17.16 -19.47 -9.62
C GLU A 174 -15.88 -18.66 -9.37
N ARG A 175 -14.80 -19.30 -8.88
CA ARG A 175 -13.55 -18.63 -8.55
C ARG A 175 -12.32 -19.35 -9.11
N THR A 176 -12.49 -20.47 -9.75
CA THR A 176 -11.38 -21.29 -10.23
C THR A 176 -11.41 -21.43 -11.75
N ILE A 177 -10.29 -21.09 -12.37
CA ILE A 177 -10.09 -21.07 -13.80
C ILE A 177 -8.89 -21.96 -14.14
N SER A 178 -8.96 -22.63 -15.29
CA SER A 178 -7.85 -23.40 -15.86
C SER A 178 -7.38 -22.78 -17.16
N PHE A 179 -6.08 -22.57 -17.28
CA PHE A 179 -5.39 -22.18 -18.52
C PHE A 179 -4.59 -23.38 -19.02
N THR A 180 -4.93 -23.89 -20.20
CA THR A 180 -4.23 -25.03 -20.83
C THR A 180 -3.45 -24.55 -22.04
N LEU A 181 -2.12 -24.64 -21.96
CA LEU A 181 -1.19 -24.22 -22.99
C LEU A 181 -0.99 -25.29 -24.04
N PRO A 182 -0.91 -24.94 -25.32
CA PRO A 182 -0.62 -25.91 -26.42
C PRO A 182 0.77 -26.52 -26.26
N GLN A 183 1.72 -25.78 -25.71
CA GLN A 183 3.08 -26.20 -25.40
C GLN A 183 3.59 -25.56 -24.13
N VAL A 184 4.60 -26.16 -23.48
CA VAL A 184 5.21 -25.62 -22.28
C VAL A 184 5.80 -24.23 -22.56
N ASN A 185 5.42 -23.24 -21.76
CA ASN A 185 5.94 -21.88 -21.83
C ASN A 185 6.34 -21.42 -20.43
N SER A 186 7.64 -21.27 -20.19
CA SER A 186 8.18 -20.84 -18.88
C SER A 186 7.85 -19.37 -18.55
N PHE A 187 7.53 -18.56 -19.56
CA PHE A 187 7.19 -17.16 -19.40
C PHE A 187 5.67 -16.91 -19.28
N PHE A 188 4.85 -17.97 -19.33
CA PHE A 188 3.39 -17.80 -19.31
C PHE A 188 2.91 -16.97 -18.10
N ILE A 189 3.49 -17.20 -16.93
CA ILE A 189 3.08 -16.51 -15.71
C ILE A 189 3.46 -15.02 -15.68
N SER A 190 4.30 -14.55 -16.59
CA SER A 190 4.76 -13.15 -16.66
C SER A 190 3.93 -12.26 -17.60
N TYR A 191 2.91 -12.82 -18.23
CA TYR A 191 2.02 -12.08 -19.14
C TYR A 191 0.82 -11.44 -18.46
#